data_77bc31330059a50b07b8811b9470f37f
#
_entry.id   77bc31330059a50b07b8811b9470f37f
#
_cell.length_a   1.000
_cell.length_b   1.000
_cell.length_c   1.000
_cell.angle_alpha   90.00
_cell.angle_beta   90.00
_cell.angle_gamma   90.00
#
_symmetry.space_group_name_H-M   'P 1'
#
loop_
_entity.id
_entity.type
_entity.pdbx_description
1 polymer ?
#
loop_
_entity_poly.entity_id
_entity_poly.type
_entity_poly.pdbx_seq_one_letter_code
_entity_poly.pdbx_strand_id
1 'polypeptide(L)'
;MNSAEKSKKKISEYTFEDIKKFFSENFKKISSKIILLEIGNDFLNIGVAKSQKNKLYIKKVFKQTLPKEALEKSLPSDPNSFGVFLNQIINENKIYTNRIALSLPSDTCYTRLVEIPEEVEENDAINFLENPNSDIQIPISLENSDFEIKLTNLPKQKKKNKFFNKYFLTSIPKKNVDIILDSIKNANLKLCSLQMSHMCIANLLKTEIDKIKDNDLIISVDLLDEFTQFVIFDASGPLFIKRLASIKNYPSIEEMKKMNEGNIELNKNSNKNKKAETYHPLSKLDLKILIREINESFNTFLNKNNLNTNAKIFLSGRNSQHKNIVDILGQSLKMDVAVISPINNGLLKEFSYNPDEINDFSMSRLIGLGLTLL
;
A
#
# COMPACT_ATOMS: atom_id res chain seq x y z
N MET A 1 37.11 27.67 20.04
CA MET A 1 37.49 26.43 19.36
C MET A 1 36.83 25.26 20.05
N ASN A 2 35.83 24.72 19.46
CA ASN A 2 35.37 23.33 19.60
C ASN A 2 34.20 23.13 18.62
N SER A 3 34.58 22.86 17.35
CA SER A 3 33.67 22.37 16.33
C SER A 3 33.45 20.87 16.62
N ALA A 4 32.30 20.52 17.15
CA ALA A 4 31.89 19.14 17.26
C ALA A 4 31.74 18.54 15.86
N GLU A 5 32.67 17.68 15.46
CA GLU A 5 32.52 16.73 14.37
C GLU A 5 31.30 15.86 14.65
N LYS A 6 30.18 16.16 13.99
CA LYS A 6 29.08 15.20 13.85
C LYS A 6 29.59 14.07 12.96
N SER A 7 29.99 12.96 13.56
CA SER A 7 30.28 11.74 12.83
C SER A 7 29.09 11.40 11.94
N LYS A 8 29.31 11.33 10.63
CA LYS A 8 28.30 10.86 9.70
C LYS A 8 28.13 9.36 9.95
N LYS A 9 27.07 8.96 10.68
CA LYS A 9 26.68 7.56 10.76
C LYS A 9 26.56 6.98 9.35
N LYS A 10 27.09 5.78 9.14
CA LYS A 10 26.85 5.03 7.90
C LYS A 10 25.36 4.74 7.77
N ILE A 11 24.86 4.70 6.54
CA ILE A 11 23.41 4.51 6.24
C ILE A 11 22.86 3.22 6.89
N SER A 12 23.71 2.19 7.05
CA SER A 12 23.40 0.92 7.73
C SER A 12 23.20 1.02 9.25
N GLU A 13 23.40 2.19 9.85
CA GLU A 13 23.29 2.41 11.30
C GLU A 13 21.97 3.12 11.70
N TYR A 14 21.07 3.40 10.75
CA TYR A 14 19.78 4.01 11.02
C TYR A 14 18.72 2.94 11.21
N THR A 15 18.00 3.01 12.33
CA THR A 15 16.82 2.19 12.57
C THR A 15 15.61 2.73 11.77
N PHE A 16 14.57 1.90 11.60
CA PHE A 16 13.33 2.34 10.97
C PHE A 16 12.70 3.55 11.68
N GLU A 17 12.85 3.64 13.01
CA GLU A 17 12.44 4.81 13.79
C GLU A 17 13.30 6.04 13.48
N ASP A 18 14.62 5.89 13.34
CA ASP A 18 15.49 7.00 12.95
C ASP A 18 15.11 7.50 11.55
N ILE A 19 14.80 6.59 10.65
CA ILE A 19 14.30 6.88 9.31
C ILE A 19 12.95 7.60 9.41
N LYS A 20 12.00 7.10 10.20
CA LYS A 20 10.68 7.71 10.45
C LYS A 20 10.80 9.09 11.10
N LYS A 21 11.64 9.25 12.12
CA LYS A 21 11.90 10.51 12.82
C LYS A 21 12.59 11.53 11.93
N PHE A 22 13.61 11.11 11.18
CA PHE A 22 14.29 11.96 10.18
C PHE A 22 13.30 12.44 9.12
N PHE A 23 12.37 11.59 8.69
CA PHE A 23 11.32 11.95 7.75
C PHE A 23 10.28 12.88 8.39
N SER A 24 9.83 12.63 9.62
CA SER A 24 8.82 13.48 10.27
C SER A 24 9.32 14.90 10.54
N GLU A 25 10.57 15.07 10.95
CA GLU A 25 11.18 16.38 11.23
C GLU A 25 11.45 17.19 9.95
N ASN A 26 11.79 16.53 8.85
CA ASN A 26 12.01 17.18 7.56
C ASN A 26 10.71 17.49 6.80
N PHE A 27 9.61 16.80 7.10
CA PHE A 27 8.32 17.01 6.45
C PHE A 27 7.67 18.36 6.77
N LYS A 28 7.87 18.90 7.95
CA LYS A 28 7.26 20.19 8.39
C LYS A 28 7.72 21.43 7.60
N LYS A 29 8.71 21.32 6.71
CA LYS A 29 9.26 22.42 5.91
C LYS A 29 8.92 22.40 4.42
N ILE A 30 7.88 21.65 3.97
CA ILE A 30 7.77 21.34 2.54
C ILE A 30 6.75 22.20 1.82
N SER A 31 7.21 23.29 1.19
CA SER A 31 6.57 23.90 0.02
C SER A 31 7.10 23.35 -1.32
N SER A 32 8.01 22.38 -1.30
CA SER A 32 8.70 21.86 -2.48
C SER A 32 7.99 20.64 -3.08
N LYS A 33 8.05 20.52 -4.41
CA LYS A 33 7.54 19.37 -5.15
C LYS A 33 8.25 18.08 -4.75
N ILE A 34 7.54 16.97 -4.78
CA ILE A 34 8.05 15.63 -4.50
C ILE A 34 7.53 14.65 -5.57
N ILE A 35 8.35 13.71 -5.97
CA ILE A 35 7.95 12.60 -6.83
C ILE A 35 7.23 11.59 -5.95
N LEU A 36 6.04 11.17 -6.36
CA LEU A 36 5.38 9.99 -5.83
C LEU A 36 5.70 8.84 -6.77
N LEU A 37 6.18 7.74 -6.21
CA LEU A 37 6.48 6.52 -6.94
C LEU A 37 5.80 5.33 -6.27
N GLU A 38 4.97 4.62 -7.01
CA GLU A 38 4.42 3.34 -6.63
C GLU A 38 5.03 2.26 -7.52
N ILE A 39 5.61 1.24 -6.89
CA ILE A 39 6.13 0.06 -7.58
C ILE A 39 5.00 -0.96 -7.70
N GLY A 40 4.60 -1.30 -8.94
CA GLY A 40 3.75 -2.44 -9.28
C GLY A 40 4.59 -3.67 -9.60
N ASN A 41 3.97 -4.70 -10.19
CA ASN A 41 4.73 -5.91 -10.55
C ASN A 41 5.55 -5.71 -11.84
N ASP A 42 4.98 -5.04 -12.84
CA ASP A 42 5.59 -4.81 -14.16
C ASP A 42 5.53 -3.33 -14.60
N PHE A 43 5.17 -2.45 -13.68
CA PHE A 43 5.02 -1.03 -13.96
C PHE A 43 5.39 -0.16 -12.75
N LEU A 44 5.60 1.13 -13.04
CA LEU A 44 5.68 2.20 -12.06
C LEU A 44 4.52 3.17 -12.29
N ASN A 45 3.79 3.52 -11.23
CA ASN A 45 2.93 4.69 -11.24
C ASN A 45 3.72 5.86 -10.67
N ILE A 46 3.76 6.96 -11.41
CA ILE A 46 4.55 8.14 -11.07
C ILE A 46 3.66 9.38 -11.08
N GLY A 47 3.84 10.25 -10.11
CA GLY A 47 3.20 11.55 -10.05
C GLY A 47 4.09 12.59 -9.39
N VAL A 48 3.84 13.87 -9.63
CA VAL A 48 4.53 14.96 -8.96
C VAL A 48 3.58 15.67 -8.02
N ALA A 49 3.79 15.52 -6.73
CA ALA A 49 2.95 16.07 -5.69
C ALA A 49 3.50 17.35 -5.07
N LYS A 50 2.59 18.16 -4.56
CA LYS A 50 2.86 19.33 -3.72
C LYS A 50 1.79 19.43 -2.65
N SER A 51 2.20 19.67 -1.41
CA SER A 51 1.30 20.10 -0.33
C SER A 51 1.23 21.61 -0.28
N GLN A 52 0.03 22.17 -0.21
CA GLN A 52 -0.20 23.61 -0.05
C GLN A 52 -1.49 23.86 0.73
N LYS A 53 -1.41 24.63 1.83
CA LYS A 53 -2.56 24.94 2.69
C LYS A 53 -3.34 23.69 3.10
N ASN A 54 -2.63 22.67 3.53
CA ASN A 54 -3.18 21.37 3.95
C ASN A 54 -4.06 20.69 2.88
N LYS A 55 -3.73 20.90 1.61
CA LYS A 55 -4.34 20.26 0.44
C LYS A 55 -3.26 19.66 -0.45
N LEU A 56 -3.57 18.53 -1.04
CA LEU A 56 -2.70 17.79 -1.95
C LEU A 56 -2.99 18.20 -3.41
N TYR A 57 -1.93 18.43 -4.14
CA TYR A 57 -1.95 18.65 -5.59
C TYR A 57 -1.03 17.62 -6.23
N ILE A 58 -1.54 16.81 -7.13
CA ILE A 58 -0.75 15.83 -7.88
C ILE A 58 -0.86 16.14 -9.37
N LYS A 59 0.28 16.31 -10.02
CA LYS A 59 0.39 16.63 -11.44
C LYS A 59 1.31 15.65 -12.15
N LYS A 60 1.28 15.62 -13.47
CA LYS A 60 2.13 14.76 -14.30
C LYS A 60 2.03 13.28 -13.89
N VAL A 61 0.80 12.80 -13.72
CA VAL A 61 0.57 11.40 -13.41
C VAL A 61 0.68 10.58 -14.68
N PHE A 62 1.50 9.52 -14.62
CA PHE A 62 1.67 8.58 -15.73
C PHE A 62 2.08 7.20 -15.22
N LYS A 63 1.86 6.20 -16.04
CA LYS A 63 2.26 4.81 -15.83
C LYS A 63 3.41 4.48 -16.76
N GLN A 64 4.46 3.89 -16.21
CA GLN A 64 5.64 3.46 -16.96
C GLN A 64 5.81 1.95 -16.83
N THR A 65 5.87 1.25 -17.95
CA THR A 65 6.17 -0.19 -17.96
C THR A 65 7.63 -0.42 -17.59
N LEU A 66 7.88 -1.41 -16.75
CA LEU A 66 9.21 -1.86 -16.37
C LEU A 66 9.82 -2.78 -17.44
N PRO A 67 11.14 -2.75 -17.62
CA PRO A 67 11.84 -3.79 -18.36
C PRO A 67 11.56 -5.19 -17.76
N LYS A 68 11.64 -6.22 -18.59
CA LYS A 68 11.59 -7.59 -18.08
C LYS A 68 12.69 -7.81 -17.04
N GLU A 69 12.36 -8.54 -15.99
CA GLU A 69 13.30 -8.86 -14.90
C GLU A 69 13.83 -7.64 -14.11
N ALA A 70 13.23 -6.46 -14.29
CA ALA A 70 13.60 -5.28 -13.51
C ALA A 70 13.31 -5.45 -12.00
N LEU A 71 12.36 -6.31 -11.67
CA LEU A 71 12.00 -6.62 -10.28
C LEU A 71 12.17 -8.13 -10.01
N GLU A 72 12.65 -8.43 -8.82
CA GLU A 72 12.61 -9.74 -8.21
C GLU A 72 11.88 -9.64 -6.87
N LYS A 73 10.80 -10.43 -6.68
CA LYS A 73 9.98 -10.39 -5.46
C LYS A 73 9.56 -8.96 -5.07
N SER A 74 9.06 -8.21 -6.06
CA SER A 74 8.59 -6.83 -5.89
C SER A 74 9.66 -5.80 -5.52
N LEU A 75 10.93 -6.14 -5.61
CA LEU A 75 12.08 -5.26 -5.37
C LEU A 75 12.95 -5.14 -6.62
N PRO A 76 13.68 -4.04 -6.81
CA PRO A 76 14.66 -3.93 -7.89
C PRO A 76 15.64 -5.10 -7.88
N SER A 77 15.76 -5.83 -8.99
CA SER A 77 16.69 -6.97 -9.13
C SER A 77 18.14 -6.50 -9.15
N ASP A 78 18.40 -5.37 -9.80
CA ASP A 78 19.69 -4.66 -9.78
C ASP A 78 19.48 -3.17 -9.48
N PRO A 79 19.96 -2.67 -8.31
CA PRO A 79 19.81 -1.28 -7.91
C PRO A 79 20.42 -0.27 -8.91
N ASN A 80 21.51 -0.63 -9.59
CA ASN A 80 22.17 0.28 -10.54
C ASN A 80 21.30 0.46 -11.79
N SER A 81 20.91 -0.64 -12.43
CA SER A 81 20.08 -0.60 -13.64
C SER A 81 18.72 0.05 -13.36
N PHE A 82 18.10 -0.26 -12.22
CA PHE A 82 16.85 0.37 -11.84
C PHE A 82 17.00 1.87 -11.59
N GLY A 83 18.08 2.29 -10.93
CA GLY A 83 18.38 3.69 -10.69
C GLY A 83 18.61 4.49 -11.98
N VAL A 84 19.37 3.93 -12.93
CA VAL A 84 19.58 4.53 -14.26
C VAL A 84 18.26 4.66 -15.01
N PHE A 85 17.45 3.61 -15.03
CA PHE A 85 16.13 3.61 -15.66
C PHE A 85 15.20 4.68 -15.05
N LEU A 86 15.14 4.76 -13.71
CA LEU A 86 14.34 5.77 -13.03
C LEU A 86 14.81 7.20 -13.35
N ASN A 87 16.13 7.44 -13.37
CA ASN A 87 16.68 8.73 -13.74
C ASN A 87 16.31 9.12 -15.18
N GLN A 88 16.40 8.17 -16.11
CA GLN A 88 15.99 8.39 -17.51
C GLN A 88 14.54 8.83 -17.60
N ILE A 89 13.61 8.11 -16.94
CA ILE A 89 12.16 8.46 -16.92
C ILE A 89 11.93 9.87 -16.39
N ILE A 90 12.60 10.24 -15.30
CA ILE A 90 12.47 11.55 -14.66
C ILE A 90 12.90 12.66 -15.62
N ASN A 91 14.02 12.47 -16.32
CA ASN A 91 14.56 13.43 -17.27
C ASN A 91 13.66 13.56 -18.52
N GLU A 92 13.24 12.45 -19.12
CA GLU A 92 12.35 12.42 -20.28
C GLU A 92 11.01 13.14 -19.99
N ASN A 93 10.47 12.95 -18.79
CA ASN A 93 9.23 13.60 -18.36
C ASN A 93 9.44 15.01 -17.79
N LYS A 94 10.66 15.57 -17.88
CA LYS A 94 11.00 16.94 -17.41
C LYS A 94 10.51 17.19 -15.98
N ILE A 95 10.86 16.27 -15.07
CA ILE A 95 10.55 16.38 -13.64
C ILE A 95 11.75 17.05 -12.94
N TYR A 96 11.54 18.25 -12.43
CA TYR A 96 12.60 19.09 -11.87
C TYR A 96 12.61 19.07 -10.33
N THR A 97 12.54 17.88 -9.74
CA THR A 97 12.75 17.67 -8.29
C THR A 97 13.51 16.37 -8.08
N ASN A 98 14.38 16.36 -7.10
CA ASN A 98 15.13 15.17 -6.71
C ASN A 98 14.59 14.49 -5.46
N ARG A 99 13.45 14.95 -4.94
CA ARG A 99 12.81 14.37 -3.74
C ARG A 99 11.78 13.35 -4.16
N ILE A 100 11.78 12.20 -3.49
CA ILE A 100 10.88 11.10 -3.81
C ILE A 100 10.24 10.51 -2.55
N ALA A 101 8.95 10.21 -2.63
CA ALA A 101 8.22 9.33 -1.74
C ALA A 101 7.89 8.04 -2.49
N LEU A 102 8.08 6.91 -1.85
CA LEU A 102 7.97 5.59 -2.46
C LEU A 102 6.94 4.74 -1.74
N SER A 103 6.07 4.08 -2.49
CA SER A 103 5.19 3.02 -2.03
C SER A 103 5.71 1.66 -2.46
N LEU A 104 5.97 0.78 -1.49
CA LEU A 104 6.37 -0.61 -1.72
C LEU A 104 5.16 -1.55 -1.65
N PRO A 105 5.13 -2.60 -2.47
CA PRO A 105 4.19 -3.69 -2.30
C PRO A 105 4.27 -4.32 -0.91
N SER A 106 3.11 -4.70 -0.34
CA SER A 106 3.06 -5.23 1.04
C SER A 106 3.71 -6.60 1.21
N ASP A 107 3.98 -7.32 0.12
CA ASP A 107 4.70 -8.60 0.11
C ASP A 107 6.23 -8.46 0.30
N THR A 108 6.75 -7.22 0.28
CA THR A 108 8.15 -6.94 0.61
C THR A 108 8.42 -6.94 2.12
N CYS A 109 7.38 -6.94 2.93
CA CYS A 109 7.47 -6.98 4.38
C CYS A 109 6.74 -8.18 4.98
N TYR A 110 7.13 -8.56 6.19
CA TYR A 110 6.44 -9.53 7.02
C TYR A 110 5.53 -8.81 7.99
N THR A 111 4.28 -9.27 8.09
CA THR A 111 3.30 -8.70 9.03
C THR A 111 2.63 -9.79 9.84
N ARG A 112 2.43 -9.55 11.14
CA ARG A 112 1.77 -10.50 12.03
C ARG A 112 1.21 -9.84 13.29
N LEU A 113 0.07 -10.34 13.76
CA LEU A 113 -0.34 -10.11 15.15
C LEU A 113 0.48 -11.01 16.07
N VAL A 114 1.11 -10.42 17.07
CA VAL A 114 1.86 -11.09 18.14
C VAL A 114 1.20 -10.81 19.48
N GLU A 115 1.27 -11.77 20.40
CA GLU A 115 0.67 -11.68 21.72
C GLU A 115 1.78 -11.58 22.77
N ILE A 116 1.89 -10.44 23.43
CA ILE A 116 2.91 -10.16 24.42
C ILE A 116 2.25 -10.10 25.81
N PRO A 117 2.85 -10.70 26.86
CA PRO A 117 2.32 -10.61 28.22
C PRO A 117 2.05 -9.18 28.62
N GLU A 118 0.92 -8.94 29.31
CA GLU A 118 0.52 -7.60 29.76
C GLU A 118 1.53 -6.96 30.71
N GLU A 119 2.32 -7.78 31.42
CA GLU A 119 3.37 -7.30 32.33
C GLU A 119 4.57 -6.66 31.59
N VAL A 120 4.70 -6.88 30.28
CA VAL A 120 5.75 -6.28 29.44
C VAL A 120 5.29 -4.91 29.00
N GLU A 121 6.06 -3.88 29.34
CA GLU A 121 5.78 -2.52 28.89
C GLU A 121 5.92 -2.39 27.37
N GLU A 122 5.19 -1.47 26.76
CA GLU A 122 5.20 -1.28 25.30
C GLU A 122 6.62 -1.00 24.75
N ASN A 123 7.42 -0.25 25.50
CA ASN A 123 8.81 0.06 25.14
C ASN A 123 9.73 -1.17 25.18
N ASP A 124 9.39 -2.19 26.00
CA ASP A 124 10.14 -3.43 26.12
C ASP A 124 9.62 -4.57 25.25
N ALA A 125 8.51 -4.33 24.55
CA ALA A 125 7.88 -5.33 23.67
C ALA A 125 8.85 -5.88 22.61
N ILE A 126 9.72 -5.04 22.11
CA ILE A 126 10.75 -5.37 21.12
C ILE A 126 11.79 -6.31 21.73
N ASN A 127 12.38 -5.92 22.87
CA ASN A 127 13.37 -6.71 23.59
C ASN A 127 12.80 -8.08 23.98
N PHE A 128 11.50 -8.12 24.32
CA PHE A 128 10.80 -9.36 24.62
C PHE A 128 10.70 -10.27 23.40
N LEU A 129 10.42 -9.73 22.22
CA LEU A 129 10.33 -10.51 20.97
C LEU A 129 11.70 -11.01 20.48
N GLU A 130 12.77 -10.25 20.72
CA GLU A 130 14.14 -10.63 20.37
C GLU A 130 14.72 -11.69 21.30
N ASN A 131 14.13 -11.87 22.50
CA ASN A 131 14.60 -12.84 23.46
C ASN A 131 14.36 -14.28 22.95
N PRO A 132 15.41 -15.10 22.75
CA PRO A 132 15.28 -16.47 22.28
C PRO A 132 14.46 -17.37 23.20
N ASN A 133 14.32 -16.99 24.49
CA ASN A 133 13.51 -17.70 25.47
C ASN A 133 12.04 -17.26 25.49
N SER A 134 11.65 -16.32 24.62
CA SER A 134 10.24 -15.98 24.47
C SER A 134 9.49 -17.15 23.80
N ASP A 135 8.29 -17.45 24.30
CA ASP A 135 7.41 -18.47 23.69
C ASP A 135 6.89 -18.05 22.30
N ILE A 136 7.30 -16.89 21.79
CA ILE A 136 6.85 -16.32 20.53
C ILE A 136 7.89 -16.60 19.45
N GLN A 137 7.59 -17.54 18.57
CA GLN A 137 8.44 -17.81 17.41
C GLN A 137 8.07 -16.88 16.26
N ILE A 138 8.99 -16.01 15.88
CA ILE A 138 8.90 -15.16 14.70
C ILE A 138 9.79 -15.82 13.61
N PRO A 139 9.24 -16.15 12.42
CA PRO A 139 9.99 -16.90 11.39
C PRO A 139 10.97 -16.02 10.59
N ILE A 140 11.31 -14.84 11.12
CA ILE A 140 12.26 -13.91 10.54
C ILE A 140 13.27 -13.48 11.61
N SER A 141 14.49 -13.18 11.20
CA SER A 141 15.49 -12.58 12.09
C SER A 141 15.17 -11.10 12.28
N LEU A 142 14.76 -10.71 13.49
CA LEU A 142 14.54 -9.30 13.84
C LEU A 142 15.86 -8.52 13.83
N GLU A 143 16.97 -9.13 14.22
CA GLU A 143 18.31 -8.52 14.20
C GLU A 143 18.71 -7.99 12.81
N ASN A 144 18.34 -8.74 11.75
CA ASN A 144 18.62 -8.38 10.35
C ASN A 144 17.43 -7.71 9.64
N SER A 145 16.49 -7.18 10.40
CA SER A 145 15.31 -6.52 9.88
C SER A 145 15.11 -5.16 10.54
N ASP A 146 14.53 -4.24 9.79
CA ASP A 146 13.88 -3.07 10.38
C ASP A 146 12.43 -3.44 10.68
N PHE A 147 11.92 -3.04 11.84
CA PHE A 147 10.57 -3.41 12.23
C PHE A 147 9.87 -2.30 13.01
N GLU A 148 8.55 -2.37 12.98
CA GLU A 148 7.65 -1.54 13.77
C GLU A 148 6.68 -2.47 14.50
N ILE A 149 6.44 -2.21 15.77
CA ILE A 149 5.44 -2.89 16.57
C ILE A 149 4.46 -1.86 17.12
N LYS A 150 3.18 -2.15 17.04
CA LYS A 150 2.14 -1.24 17.48
C LYS A 150 1.08 -1.98 18.28
N LEU A 151 0.75 -1.46 19.47
CA LEU A 151 -0.34 -1.96 20.28
C LEU A 151 -1.66 -1.79 19.51
N THR A 152 -2.49 -2.83 19.49
CA THR A 152 -3.80 -2.82 18.85
C THR A 152 -4.92 -2.61 19.87
N ASN A 153 -6.11 -2.21 19.39
CA ASN A 153 -7.31 -2.11 20.25
C ASN A 153 -8.04 -3.46 20.40
N LEU A 154 -7.44 -4.56 19.89
CA LEU A 154 -8.04 -5.88 20.03
C LEU A 154 -8.13 -6.32 21.51
N PRO A 155 -9.18 -7.07 21.87
CA PRO A 155 -9.32 -7.60 23.21
C PRO A 155 -8.09 -8.41 23.64
N LYS A 156 -7.69 -8.23 24.90
CA LYS A 156 -6.64 -9.02 25.51
C LYS A 156 -7.00 -10.50 25.49
N GLN A 157 -6.02 -11.33 25.28
CA GLN A 157 -6.20 -12.79 25.31
C GLN A 157 -5.77 -13.35 26.66
N LYS A 158 -6.62 -14.17 27.28
CA LYS A 158 -6.28 -14.89 28.51
C LYS A 158 -5.73 -16.27 28.18
N LYS A 159 -4.50 -16.57 28.61
CA LYS A 159 -3.85 -17.88 28.50
C LYS A 159 -3.23 -18.27 29.83
N LYS A 160 -3.50 -19.48 30.35
CA LYS A 160 -2.91 -20.00 31.59
C LYS A 160 -2.89 -18.97 32.73
N ASN A 161 -4.04 -18.29 32.96
CA ASN A 161 -4.20 -17.23 33.98
C ASN A 161 -3.40 -15.94 33.78
N LYS A 162 -2.76 -15.73 32.64
CA LYS A 162 -2.10 -14.49 32.27
C LYS A 162 -2.86 -13.80 31.13
N PHE A 163 -2.80 -12.46 31.11
CA PHE A 163 -3.35 -11.66 30.03
C PHE A 163 -2.25 -11.27 29.05
N PHE A 164 -2.60 -11.22 27.79
CA PHE A 164 -1.71 -10.85 26.70
C PHE A 164 -2.32 -9.69 25.91
N ASN A 165 -1.53 -8.67 25.70
CA ASN A 165 -1.84 -7.60 24.73
C ASN A 165 -1.51 -8.09 23.32
N LYS A 166 -2.26 -7.58 22.33
CA LYS A 166 -2.02 -7.90 20.92
C LYS A 166 -1.34 -6.73 20.26
N TYR A 167 -0.23 -7.01 19.59
CA TYR A 167 0.53 -6.04 18.84
C TYR A 167 0.56 -6.41 17.37
N PHE A 168 0.49 -5.43 16.50
CA PHE A 168 0.73 -5.61 15.08
C PHE A 168 2.22 -5.37 14.79
N LEU A 169 2.90 -6.42 14.37
CA LEU A 169 4.31 -6.38 13.97
C LEU A 169 4.40 -6.24 12.45
N THR A 170 5.15 -5.25 11.99
CA THR A 170 5.59 -5.12 10.60
C THR A 170 7.11 -5.17 10.57
N SER A 171 7.69 -6.00 9.73
CA SER A 171 9.12 -6.12 9.61
C SER A 171 9.54 -6.20 8.14
N ILE A 172 10.63 -5.53 7.81
CA ILE A 172 11.26 -5.56 6.49
C ILE A 172 12.75 -5.93 6.64
N PRO A 173 13.26 -6.92 5.90
CA PRO A 173 14.69 -7.24 5.93
C PRO A 173 15.54 -6.02 5.57
N LYS A 174 16.60 -5.72 6.33
CA LYS A 174 17.52 -4.59 6.07
C LYS A 174 18.05 -4.63 4.63
N LYS A 175 18.36 -5.82 4.14
CA LYS A 175 18.78 -6.02 2.74
C LYS A 175 17.76 -5.45 1.74
N ASN A 176 16.46 -5.58 2.00
CA ASN A 176 15.42 -5.05 1.12
C ASN A 176 15.40 -3.51 1.15
N VAL A 177 15.62 -2.93 2.32
CA VAL A 177 15.73 -1.48 2.50
C VAL A 177 16.95 -0.95 1.76
N ASP A 178 18.10 -1.62 1.89
CA ASP A 178 19.36 -1.24 1.22
C ASP A 178 19.22 -1.26 -0.31
N ILE A 179 18.57 -2.29 -0.87
CA ILE A 179 18.28 -2.36 -2.32
C ILE A 179 17.50 -1.13 -2.78
N ILE A 180 16.50 -0.70 -2.03
CA ILE A 180 15.70 0.48 -2.37
C ILE A 180 16.53 1.75 -2.23
N LEU A 181 17.28 1.92 -1.13
CA LEU A 181 18.10 3.09 -0.90
C LEU A 181 19.17 3.26 -1.97
N ASP A 182 19.84 2.19 -2.35
CA ASP A 182 20.84 2.20 -3.42
C ASP A 182 20.21 2.52 -4.78
N SER A 183 19.05 1.96 -5.10
CA SER A 183 18.30 2.27 -6.32
C SER A 183 17.97 3.77 -6.43
N ILE A 184 17.46 4.34 -5.35
CA ILE A 184 17.08 5.76 -5.28
C ILE A 184 18.31 6.66 -5.37
N LYS A 185 19.41 6.28 -4.70
CA LYS A 185 20.70 6.99 -4.76
C LYS A 185 21.29 6.97 -6.16
N ASN A 186 21.25 5.81 -6.84
CA ASN A 186 21.74 5.67 -8.22
C ASN A 186 20.89 6.44 -9.24
N ALA A 187 19.64 6.74 -8.92
CA ALA A 187 18.78 7.66 -9.66
C ALA A 187 19.07 9.15 -9.38
N ASN A 188 20.06 9.48 -8.55
CA ASN A 188 20.34 10.84 -8.05
C ASN A 188 19.14 11.48 -7.31
N LEU A 189 18.34 10.65 -6.63
CA LEU A 189 17.19 11.08 -5.88
C LEU A 189 17.44 11.02 -4.36
N LYS A 190 16.59 11.74 -3.63
CA LYS A 190 16.58 11.75 -2.17
C LYS A 190 15.27 11.18 -1.67
N LEU A 191 15.33 10.02 -1.04
CA LEU A 191 14.16 9.40 -0.40
C LEU A 191 13.66 10.28 0.76
N CYS A 192 12.39 10.65 0.73
CA CYS A 192 11.73 11.47 1.74
C CYS A 192 10.70 10.70 2.55
N SER A 193 10.13 9.65 1.96
CA SER A 193 9.16 8.77 2.61
C SER A 193 9.18 7.40 1.95
N LEU A 194 9.10 6.36 2.76
CA LEU A 194 8.89 4.99 2.35
C LEU A 194 7.64 4.46 3.04
N GLN A 195 6.66 4.02 2.28
CA GLN A 195 5.40 3.52 2.80
C GLN A 195 5.09 2.14 2.22
N MET A 196 4.44 1.29 3.00
CA MET A 196 3.87 0.05 2.47
C MET A 196 2.54 0.35 1.79
N SER A 197 2.21 -0.37 0.73
CA SER A 197 1.02 -0.14 -0.08
C SER A 197 -0.29 -0.17 0.73
N HIS A 198 -0.41 -1.03 1.74
CA HIS A 198 -1.55 -1.06 2.63
C HIS A 198 -1.70 0.20 3.49
N MET A 199 -0.58 0.83 3.87
CA MET A 199 -0.62 2.11 4.60
C MET A 199 -1.03 3.27 3.70
N CYS A 200 -0.71 3.20 2.40
CA CYS A 200 -1.22 4.18 1.44
C CYS A 200 -2.75 4.10 1.34
N ILE A 201 -3.33 2.90 1.33
CA ILE A 201 -4.78 2.73 1.37
C ILE A 201 -5.36 3.19 2.70
N ALA A 202 -4.69 2.91 3.84
CA ALA A 202 -5.12 3.42 5.14
C ALA A 202 -5.22 4.96 5.16
N ASN A 203 -4.30 5.67 4.50
CA ASN A 203 -4.34 7.12 4.38
C ASN A 203 -5.57 7.63 3.58
N LEU A 204 -5.99 6.89 2.55
CA LEU A 204 -7.24 7.19 1.85
C LEU A 204 -8.47 6.99 2.74
N LEU A 205 -8.42 5.97 3.60
CA LEU A 205 -9.50 5.60 4.51
C LEU A 205 -9.42 6.32 5.85
N LYS A 206 -8.45 7.21 6.06
CA LYS A 206 -8.21 7.82 7.38
C LYS A 206 -9.46 8.42 8.00
N THR A 207 -10.26 9.16 7.23
CA THR A 207 -11.51 9.74 7.74
C THR A 207 -12.56 8.70 8.16
N GLU A 208 -12.53 7.52 7.59
CA GLU A 208 -13.41 6.41 7.98
C GLU A 208 -12.82 5.65 9.17
N ILE A 209 -11.51 5.43 9.17
CA ILE A 209 -10.79 4.81 10.28
C ILE A 209 -10.93 5.65 11.56
N ASP A 210 -10.81 6.98 11.45
CA ASP A 210 -10.95 7.91 12.59
C ASP A 210 -12.38 7.93 13.18
N LYS A 211 -13.39 7.43 12.45
CA LYS A 211 -14.79 7.31 12.90
C LYS A 211 -15.14 5.96 13.49
N ILE A 212 -14.20 4.99 13.43
CA ILE A 212 -14.43 3.65 13.97
C ILE A 212 -14.72 3.75 15.46
N LYS A 213 -15.83 3.14 15.87
CA LYS A 213 -16.15 2.95 17.29
C LYS A 213 -15.43 1.73 17.83
N ASP A 214 -15.30 1.66 19.15
CA ASP A 214 -14.73 0.50 19.83
C ASP A 214 -15.42 -0.78 19.33
N ASN A 215 -14.60 -1.73 18.91
CA ASN A 215 -14.98 -3.03 18.35
C ASN A 215 -15.47 -3.05 16.90
N ASP A 216 -15.66 -1.95 16.20
CA ASP A 216 -15.94 -1.97 14.76
C ASP A 216 -14.67 -2.20 13.95
N LEU A 217 -14.80 -2.78 12.77
CA LEU A 217 -13.69 -3.05 11.86
C LEU A 217 -13.94 -2.45 10.47
N ILE A 218 -12.87 -2.06 9.82
CA ILE A 218 -12.87 -1.74 8.39
C ILE A 218 -12.09 -2.82 7.63
N ILE A 219 -12.66 -3.28 6.55
CA ILE A 219 -12.02 -4.16 5.58
C ILE A 219 -11.72 -3.34 4.33
N SER A 220 -10.46 -3.27 3.94
CA SER A 220 -10.06 -2.77 2.63
C SER A 220 -9.81 -3.94 1.69
N VAL A 221 -10.43 -3.89 0.52
CA VAL A 221 -10.21 -4.86 -0.56
C VAL A 221 -9.72 -4.08 -1.78
N ASP A 222 -8.42 -4.15 -2.02
CA ASP A 222 -7.77 -3.46 -3.13
C ASP A 222 -7.67 -4.40 -4.34
N LEU A 223 -8.56 -4.19 -5.29
CA LEU A 223 -8.76 -5.03 -6.49
C LEU A 223 -7.81 -4.60 -7.60
N LEU A 224 -6.57 -5.06 -7.50
CA LEU A 224 -5.52 -4.77 -8.47
C LEU A 224 -5.66 -5.64 -9.74
N ASP A 225 -4.91 -5.28 -10.75
CA ASP A 225 -4.94 -6.02 -12.02
C ASP A 225 -4.36 -7.44 -11.88
N GLU A 226 -3.51 -7.70 -10.91
CA GLU A 226 -2.78 -8.96 -10.77
C GLU A 226 -3.15 -9.79 -9.56
N PHE A 227 -3.58 -9.13 -8.48
CA PHE A 227 -4.00 -9.79 -7.25
C PHE A 227 -4.96 -8.90 -6.47
N THR A 228 -5.59 -9.45 -5.47
CA THR A 228 -6.42 -8.69 -4.54
C THR A 228 -5.72 -8.61 -3.19
N GLN A 229 -5.55 -7.40 -2.66
CA GLN A 229 -5.04 -7.19 -1.32
C GLN A 229 -6.19 -7.00 -0.34
N PHE A 230 -6.22 -7.81 0.70
CA PHE A 230 -7.20 -7.76 1.77
C PHE A 230 -6.54 -7.27 3.04
N VAL A 231 -7.08 -6.24 3.67
CA VAL A 231 -6.55 -5.67 4.91
C VAL A 231 -7.71 -5.41 5.89
N ILE A 232 -7.53 -5.79 7.14
CA ILE A 232 -8.45 -5.45 8.24
C ILE A 232 -7.80 -4.36 9.07
N PHE A 233 -8.58 -3.33 9.41
CA PHE A 233 -8.19 -2.20 10.26
C PHE A 233 -9.14 -2.07 11.45
N ASP A 234 -8.60 -1.61 12.57
CA ASP A 234 -9.33 -0.92 13.63
C ASP A 234 -8.84 0.54 13.76
N ALA A 235 -9.26 1.25 14.79
CA ALA A 235 -8.81 2.62 15.05
C ALA A 235 -7.30 2.72 15.34
N SER A 236 -6.63 1.64 15.74
CA SER A 236 -5.19 1.60 15.99
C SER A 236 -4.38 1.47 14.70
N GLY A 237 -4.96 0.95 13.61
CA GLY A 237 -4.32 0.74 12.33
C GLY A 237 -4.57 -0.66 11.75
N PRO A 238 -3.67 -1.19 10.90
CA PRO A 238 -3.83 -2.52 10.31
C PRO A 238 -3.69 -3.62 11.36
N LEU A 239 -4.54 -4.64 11.26
CA LEU A 239 -4.56 -5.82 12.13
C LEU A 239 -4.24 -7.11 11.38
N PHE A 240 -4.59 -7.17 10.11
CA PHE A 240 -4.41 -8.36 9.30
C PHE A 240 -4.25 -7.97 7.83
N ILE A 241 -3.25 -8.55 7.18
CA ILE A 241 -2.98 -8.34 5.76
C ILE A 241 -2.88 -9.69 5.09
N LYS A 242 -3.58 -9.85 3.99
CA LYS A 242 -3.54 -11.06 3.18
C LYS A 242 -3.59 -10.70 1.70
N ARG A 243 -2.76 -11.36 0.91
CA ARG A 243 -2.92 -11.42 -0.53
C ARG A 243 -3.89 -12.55 -0.84
N LEU A 244 -5.04 -12.23 -1.40
CA LEU A 244 -5.97 -13.23 -1.86
C LEU A 244 -5.45 -13.86 -3.15
N ALA A 245 -5.83 -15.11 -3.40
CA ALA A 245 -5.41 -15.81 -4.60
C ALA A 245 -5.76 -14.97 -5.85
N SER A 246 -4.85 -14.96 -6.82
CA SER A 246 -5.13 -14.34 -8.10
C SER A 246 -6.34 -15.04 -8.73
N ILE A 247 -7.40 -14.28 -8.92
CA ILE A 247 -8.66 -14.81 -9.43
C ILE A 247 -8.56 -14.97 -10.94
N LYS A 248 -7.69 -14.17 -11.58
CA LYS A 248 -7.46 -14.20 -13.02
C LYS A 248 -6.12 -13.58 -13.41
N ASN A 249 -5.47 -14.14 -14.42
CA ASN A 249 -4.45 -13.42 -15.17
C ASN A 249 -5.16 -12.44 -16.11
N TYR A 250 -5.21 -11.18 -15.74
CA TYR A 250 -5.76 -10.14 -16.59
C TYR A 250 -4.83 -9.88 -17.77
N PRO A 251 -5.38 -9.67 -18.97
CA PRO A 251 -4.58 -9.25 -20.09
C PRO A 251 -3.84 -7.94 -19.75
N SER A 252 -2.61 -7.83 -20.18
CA SER A 252 -1.84 -6.58 -20.07
C SER A 252 -2.58 -5.43 -20.76
N ILE A 253 -2.21 -4.20 -20.44
CA ILE A 253 -2.80 -3.02 -21.10
C ILE A 253 -2.60 -3.09 -22.63
N GLU A 254 -1.48 -3.65 -23.09
CA GLU A 254 -1.20 -3.84 -24.52
C GLU A 254 -2.13 -4.87 -25.16
N GLU A 255 -2.41 -5.97 -24.45
CA GLU A 255 -3.37 -6.98 -24.91
C GLU A 255 -4.80 -6.44 -24.92
N MET A 256 -5.17 -5.62 -23.92
CA MET A 256 -6.46 -4.92 -23.90
C MET A 256 -6.59 -3.90 -25.04
N LYS A 257 -5.52 -3.17 -25.37
CA LYS A 257 -5.50 -2.27 -26.54
C LYS A 257 -5.70 -3.05 -27.83
N LYS A 258 -5.00 -4.16 -28.02
CA LYS A 258 -5.17 -5.04 -29.21
C LYS A 258 -6.57 -5.64 -29.29
N MET A 259 -7.16 -6.05 -28.17
CA MET A 259 -8.56 -6.53 -28.11
C MET A 259 -9.55 -5.44 -28.50
N ASN A 260 -9.34 -4.20 -28.04
CA ASN A 260 -10.17 -3.05 -28.40
C ASN A 260 -9.98 -2.63 -29.86
N GLU A 261 -8.77 -2.67 -30.40
CA GLU A 261 -8.46 -2.40 -31.79
C GLU A 261 -9.10 -3.45 -32.72
N GLY A 262 -9.04 -4.75 -32.36
CA GLY A 262 -9.72 -5.82 -33.09
C GLY A 262 -11.26 -5.69 -33.10
N ASN A 263 -11.86 -5.22 -32.00
CA ASN A 263 -13.28 -4.94 -31.91
C ASN A 263 -13.70 -3.68 -32.72
N ILE A 264 -12.78 -2.73 -32.91
CA ILE A 264 -13.01 -1.54 -33.74
C ILE A 264 -13.07 -1.90 -35.22
N GLU A 265 -12.31 -2.89 -35.69
CA GLU A 265 -12.40 -3.36 -37.06
C GLU A 265 -13.71 -4.09 -37.37
N LEU A 266 -14.29 -4.80 -36.42
CA LEU A 266 -15.59 -5.46 -36.55
C LEU A 266 -16.77 -4.47 -36.48
N ASN A 267 -16.60 -3.28 -35.91
CA ASN A 267 -17.66 -2.30 -35.69
C ASN A 267 -17.57 -1.03 -36.55
N LYS A 268 -16.75 -1.00 -37.63
CA LYS A 268 -16.67 0.15 -38.54
C LYS A 268 -17.99 0.52 -39.24
N ASN A 269 -19.06 -0.29 -39.08
CA ASN A 269 -20.39 -0.07 -39.67
C ASN A 269 -21.48 0.33 -38.67
N SER A 270 -21.20 0.63 -37.41
CA SER A 270 -22.22 1.09 -36.45
C SER A 270 -21.82 2.33 -35.65
N ASN A 271 -22.42 3.43 -36.02
CA ASN A 271 -22.68 4.68 -35.31
C ASN A 271 -21.67 5.22 -34.28
N LYS A 272 -21.17 6.41 -34.62
CA LYS A 272 -20.24 7.33 -33.95
C LYS A 272 -20.61 7.84 -32.54
N ASN A 273 -21.25 7.12 -31.64
CA ASN A 273 -21.60 7.64 -30.31
C ASN A 273 -21.65 6.56 -29.20
N LYS A 274 -20.81 5.52 -29.22
CA LYS A 274 -20.63 4.68 -28.03
C LYS A 274 -19.34 5.11 -27.33
N LYS A 275 -19.45 5.71 -26.14
CA LYS A 275 -18.36 5.72 -25.15
C LYS A 275 -17.82 4.30 -25.04
N ALA A 276 -16.50 4.13 -25.18
CA ALA A 276 -15.85 2.85 -24.99
C ALA A 276 -16.36 2.24 -23.69
N GLU A 277 -17.02 1.10 -23.77
CA GLU A 277 -17.48 0.39 -22.57
C GLU A 277 -16.26 0.07 -21.73
N THR A 278 -16.28 0.52 -20.49
CA THR A 278 -15.21 0.24 -19.51
C THR A 278 -15.08 -1.27 -19.39
N TYR A 279 -13.92 -1.82 -19.73
CA TYR A 279 -13.65 -3.25 -19.61
C TYR A 279 -13.73 -3.67 -18.14
N HIS A 280 -14.61 -4.62 -17.84
CA HIS A 280 -14.79 -5.17 -16.50
C HIS A 280 -14.33 -6.64 -16.48
N PRO A 281 -13.09 -6.90 -16.04
CA PRO A 281 -12.48 -8.22 -16.20
C PRO A 281 -13.04 -9.32 -15.27
N LEU A 282 -13.83 -8.96 -14.24
CA LEU A 282 -14.36 -9.94 -13.28
C LEU A 282 -15.54 -10.72 -13.87
N SER A 283 -15.38 -12.03 -14.00
CA SER A 283 -16.48 -12.93 -14.37
C SER A 283 -17.36 -13.26 -13.14
N LYS A 284 -18.51 -13.89 -13.37
CA LYS A 284 -19.36 -14.40 -12.27
C LYS A 284 -18.61 -15.39 -11.38
N LEU A 285 -17.67 -16.17 -11.93
CA LEU A 285 -16.86 -17.10 -11.18
C LEU A 285 -15.85 -16.36 -10.33
N ASP A 286 -15.18 -15.34 -10.89
CA ASP A 286 -14.23 -14.48 -10.18
C ASP A 286 -14.90 -13.84 -8.97
N LEU A 287 -16.11 -13.30 -9.12
CA LEU A 287 -16.87 -12.71 -8.03
C LEU A 287 -17.22 -13.73 -6.94
N LYS A 288 -17.60 -14.96 -7.31
CA LYS A 288 -17.88 -16.02 -6.32
C LYS A 288 -16.62 -16.41 -5.54
N ILE A 289 -15.47 -16.50 -6.21
CA ILE A 289 -14.20 -16.79 -5.57
C ILE A 289 -13.81 -15.65 -4.63
N LEU A 290 -13.94 -14.39 -5.08
CA LEU A 290 -13.66 -13.22 -4.28
C LEU A 290 -14.51 -13.19 -2.99
N ILE A 291 -15.82 -13.41 -3.12
CA ILE A 291 -16.75 -13.48 -1.98
C ILE A 291 -16.31 -14.55 -0.98
N ARG A 292 -15.99 -15.77 -1.46
CA ARG A 292 -15.53 -16.85 -0.61
C ARG A 292 -14.23 -16.48 0.12
N GLU A 293 -13.24 -15.99 -0.60
CA GLU A 293 -11.93 -15.63 -0.02
C GLU A 293 -12.03 -14.50 1.02
N ILE A 294 -12.87 -13.49 0.78
CA ILE A 294 -13.14 -12.42 1.74
C ILE A 294 -13.79 -13.00 3.00
N ASN A 295 -14.86 -13.79 2.81
CA ASN A 295 -15.62 -14.38 3.93
C ASN A 295 -14.76 -15.32 4.79
N GLU A 296 -13.99 -16.22 4.16
CA GLU A 296 -13.09 -17.15 4.84
C GLU A 296 -11.98 -16.41 5.60
N SER A 297 -11.39 -15.36 4.98
CA SER A 297 -10.33 -14.57 5.60
C SER A 297 -10.85 -13.80 6.81
N PHE A 298 -12.02 -13.17 6.68
CA PHE A 298 -12.65 -12.42 7.77
C PHE A 298 -13.05 -13.32 8.93
N ASN A 299 -13.76 -14.41 8.65
CA ASN A 299 -14.19 -15.38 9.68
C ASN A 299 -12.98 -16.02 10.39
N THR A 300 -11.90 -16.33 9.66
CA THR A 300 -10.67 -16.85 10.26
C THR A 300 -10.06 -15.82 11.22
N PHE A 301 -10.05 -14.54 10.84
CA PHE A 301 -9.56 -13.47 11.70
C PHE A 301 -10.44 -13.30 12.95
N LEU A 302 -11.77 -13.27 12.80
CA LEU A 302 -12.73 -13.16 13.92
C LEU A 302 -12.57 -14.31 14.90
N ASN A 303 -12.57 -15.54 14.41
CA ASN A 303 -12.44 -16.74 15.24
C ASN A 303 -11.11 -16.78 16.01
N LYS A 304 -10.00 -16.47 15.32
CA LYS A 304 -8.69 -16.44 15.95
C LYS A 304 -8.58 -15.40 17.07
N ASN A 305 -9.30 -14.30 16.94
CA ASN A 305 -9.28 -13.20 17.90
C ASN A 305 -10.43 -13.19 18.88
N ASN A 306 -11.35 -14.17 18.80
CA ASN A 306 -12.58 -14.27 19.61
C ASN A 306 -13.45 -13.01 19.50
N LEU A 307 -13.61 -12.51 18.28
CA LEU A 307 -14.38 -11.31 17.99
C LEU A 307 -15.79 -11.70 17.48
N ASN A 308 -16.77 -10.94 17.91
CA ASN A 308 -18.12 -10.97 17.35
C ASN A 308 -18.52 -9.53 17.00
N THR A 309 -18.09 -9.10 15.81
CA THR A 309 -18.28 -7.74 15.36
C THR A 309 -18.55 -7.70 13.86
N ASN A 310 -19.16 -6.61 13.43
CA ASN A 310 -19.38 -6.33 12.03
C ASN A 310 -18.20 -5.54 11.45
N ALA A 311 -18.11 -5.54 10.12
CA ALA A 311 -17.16 -4.74 9.40
C ALA A 311 -17.83 -4.00 8.25
N LYS A 312 -17.24 -2.87 7.85
CA LYS A 312 -17.58 -2.19 6.62
C LYS A 312 -16.48 -2.43 5.60
N ILE A 313 -16.85 -2.77 4.38
CA ILE A 313 -15.92 -3.08 3.30
C ILE A 313 -15.74 -1.86 2.41
N PHE A 314 -14.49 -1.50 2.13
CA PHE A 314 -14.12 -0.48 1.18
C PHE A 314 -13.32 -1.10 0.03
N LEU A 315 -13.81 -0.91 -1.19
CA LEU A 315 -13.19 -1.39 -2.41
C LEU A 315 -12.35 -0.29 -3.05
N SER A 316 -11.15 -0.63 -3.48
CA SER A 316 -10.26 0.22 -4.27
C SER A 316 -9.68 -0.56 -5.45
N GLY A 317 -8.88 0.11 -6.29
CA GLY A 317 -8.30 -0.49 -7.48
C GLY A 317 -9.26 -0.50 -8.67
N ARG A 318 -8.71 -0.75 -9.85
CA ARG A 318 -9.44 -0.66 -11.13
C ARG A 318 -10.71 -1.52 -11.16
N ASN A 319 -10.62 -2.75 -10.66
CA ASN A 319 -11.73 -3.70 -10.70
C ASN A 319 -12.86 -3.37 -9.72
N SER A 320 -12.68 -2.39 -8.83
CA SER A 320 -13.75 -1.88 -7.96
C SER A 320 -14.88 -1.17 -8.73
N GLN A 321 -14.63 -0.82 -10.00
CA GLN A 321 -15.62 -0.25 -10.91
C GLN A 321 -16.52 -1.29 -11.59
N HIS A 322 -16.33 -2.59 -11.32
CA HIS A 322 -17.20 -3.63 -11.86
C HIS A 322 -18.67 -3.34 -11.56
N LYS A 323 -19.51 -3.44 -12.60
CA LYS A 323 -20.95 -3.15 -12.48
C LYS A 323 -21.58 -3.99 -11.38
N ASN A 324 -22.32 -3.34 -10.47
CA ASN A 324 -23.04 -3.95 -9.37
C ASN A 324 -22.15 -4.69 -8.34
N ILE A 325 -20.83 -4.47 -8.31
CA ILE A 325 -19.94 -5.17 -7.36
C ILE A 325 -20.33 -4.90 -5.91
N VAL A 326 -20.74 -3.68 -5.61
CA VAL A 326 -21.19 -3.26 -4.25
C VAL A 326 -22.39 -4.09 -3.81
N ASP A 327 -23.42 -4.19 -4.68
CA ASP A 327 -24.63 -4.93 -4.36
C ASP A 327 -24.35 -6.43 -4.25
N ILE A 328 -23.54 -6.98 -5.16
CA ILE A 328 -23.20 -8.41 -5.17
C ILE A 328 -22.45 -8.79 -3.90
N LEU A 329 -21.43 -8.02 -3.51
CA LEU A 329 -20.65 -8.28 -2.30
C LEU A 329 -21.48 -8.01 -1.05
N GLY A 330 -22.23 -6.89 -1.00
CA GLY A 330 -23.04 -6.51 0.14
C GLY A 330 -24.10 -7.56 0.48
N GLN A 331 -24.84 -8.04 -0.52
CA GLN A 331 -25.86 -9.09 -0.34
C GLN A 331 -25.23 -10.43 0.06
N SER A 332 -24.11 -10.81 -0.57
CA SER A 332 -23.48 -12.10 -0.32
C SER A 332 -22.77 -12.18 1.03
N LEU A 333 -22.13 -11.11 1.46
CA LEU A 333 -21.37 -11.03 2.71
C LEU A 333 -22.23 -10.51 3.89
N LYS A 334 -23.40 -9.92 3.60
CA LYS A 334 -24.26 -9.25 4.57
C LYS A 334 -23.54 -8.12 5.32
N MET A 335 -22.74 -7.35 4.60
CA MET A 335 -21.94 -6.24 5.11
C MET A 335 -22.16 -4.99 4.27
N ASP A 336 -21.95 -3.83 4.87
CA ASP A 336 -21.90 -2.57 4.12
C ASP A 336 -20.66 -2.54 3.22
N VAL A 337 -20.87 -2.28 1.94
CA VAL A 337 -19.80 -2.20 0.95
C VAL A 337 -19.83 -0.83 0.27
N ALA A 338 -18.70 -0.19 0.15
CA ALA A 338 -18.52 1.08 -0.56
C ALA A 338 -17.29 1.05 -1.45
N VAL A 339 -17.31 1.82 -2.53
CA VAL A 339 -16.14 2.02 -3.39
C VAL A 339 -15.44 3.31 -2.97
N ILE A 340 -14.12 3.27 -2.82
CA ILE A 340 -13.31 4.47 -2.61
C ILE A 340 -13.08 5.13 -3.95
N SER A 341 -13.58 6.36 -4.10
CA SER A 341 -13.16 7.21 -5.21
C SER A 341 -11.91 8.00 -4.77
N PRO A 342 -10.70 7.64 -5.24
CA PRO A 342 -9.48 8.25 -4.73
C PRO A 342 -9.39 9.74 -5.06
N ILE A 343 -9.97 10.16 -6.19
CA ILE A 343 -9.96 11.56 -6.61
C ILE A 343 -10.99 12.42 -5.86
N ASN A 344 -12.02 11.82 -5.27
CA ASN A 344 -13.04 12.53 -4.49
C ASN A 344 -12.64 12.68 -3.01
N ASN A 345 -11.38 12.44 -2.67
CA ASN A 345 -10.86 12.70 -1.34
C ASN A 345 -10.85 14.19 -1.06
N GLY A 346 -11.51 14.62 0.02
CA GLY A 346 -11.63 16.05 0.38
C GLY A 346 -10.30 16.78 0.60
N LEU A 347 -9.20 16.07 0.78
CA LEU A 347 -7.85 16.63 0.92
C LEU A 347 -7.12 16.77 -0.42
N LEU A 348 -7.54 16.05 -1.46
CA LEU A 348 -7.02 16.17 -2.82
C LEU A 348 -7.68 17.35 -3.53
N LYS A 349 -6.87 18.33 -3.92
CA LYS A 349 -7.38 19.54 -4.61
C LYS A 349 -7.25 19.44 -6.13
N GLU A 350 -6.21 18.76 -6.61
CA GLU A 350 -5.94 18.62 -8.03
C GLU A 350 -5.28 17.27 -8.30
N PHE A 351 -5.77 16.56 -9.31
CA PHE A 351 -5.19 15.33 -9.83
C PHE A 351 -5.21 15.41 -11.36
N SER A 352 -4.03 15.66 -11.94
CA SER A 352 -3.89 15.86 -13.39
C SER A 352 -3.26 14.63 -14.05
N TYR A 353 -4.03 13.94 -14.86
CA TYR A 353 -3.67 12.72 -15.57
C TYR A 353 -4.34 12.67 -16.95
N ASN A 354 -3.88 11.77 -17.81
CA ASN A 354 -4.55 11.46 -19.08
C ASN A 354 -5.56 10.31 -18.86
N PRO A 355 -6.88 10.56 -18.94
CA PRO A 355 -7.89 9.52 -18.70
C PRO A 355 -7.91 8.41 -19.76
N ASP A 356 -7.32 8.63 -20.95
CA ASP A 356 -7.21 7.60 -21.97
C ASP A 356 -6.12 6.56 -21.65
N GLU A 357 -5.16 6.93 -20.77
CA GLU A 357 -4.02 6.08 -20.41
C GLU A 357 -4.13 5.54 -18.98
N ILE A 358 -4.82 6.26 -18.09
CA ILE A 358 -4.85 5.98 -16.67
C ILE A 358 -6.29 5.87 -16.19
N ASN A 359 -6.58 4.80 -15.48
CA ASN A 359 -7.78 4.69 -14.68
C ASN A 359 -7.50 5.27 -13.28
N ASP A 360 -8.28 6.24 -12.85
CA ASP A 360 -8.08 6.96 -11.57
C ASP A 360 -8.20 6.02 -10.34
N PHE A 361 -9.04 5.00 -10.38
CA PHE A 361 -9.15 4.00 -9.32
C PHE A 361 -7.89 3.16 -9.16
N SER A 362 -7.11 2.95 -10.24
CA SER A 362 -5.81 2.28 -10.16
C SER A 362 -4.75 3.12 -9.46
N MET A 363 -4.99 4.42 -9.24
CA MET A 363 -4.08 5.36 -8.59
C MET A 363 -4.33 5.51 -7.07
N SER A 364 -5.17 4.69 -6.49
CA SER A 364 -5.53 4.77 -5.06
C SER A 364 -4.30 4.79 -4.15
N ARG A 365 -3.31 3.93 -4.40
CA ARG A 365 -2.08 3.86 -3.61
C ARG A 365 -1.18 5.09 -3.82
N LEU A 366 -1.06 5.56 -5.06
CA LEU A 366 -0.26 6.75 -5.39
C LEU A 366 -0.84 7.99 -4.69
N ILE A 367 -2.18 8.15 -4.73
CA ILE A 367 -2.86 9.26 -4.05
C ILE A 367 -2.72 9.11 -2.53
N GLY A 368 -2.93 7.90 -1.99
CA GLY A 368 -2.73 7.62 -0.57
C GLY A 368 -1.30 7.87 -0.09
N LEU A 369 -0.29 7.58 -0.92
CA LEU A 369 1.09 7.96 -0.66
C LEU A 369 1.23 9.49 -0.60
N GLY A 370 0.60 10.21 -1.53
CA GLY A 370 0.60 11.66 -1.54
C GLY A 370 -0.02 12.28 -0.29
N LEU A 371 -1.06 11.66 0.28
CA LEU A 371 -1.71 12.14 1.51
C LEU A 371 -0.78 12.12 2.74
N THR A 372 0.29 11.34 2.72
CA THR A 372 1.33 11.38 3.79
C THR A 372 2.08 12.71 3.84
N LEU A 373 1.93 13.57 2.81
CA LEU A 373 2.58 14.88 2.75
C LEU A 373 1.78 15.98 3.49
N LEU A 374 0.57 15.67 3.95
CA LEU A 374 -0.31 16.57 4.71
C LEU A 374 -0.15 16.40 6.19
#